data_6d95e1dea06d8b8e787d87ae2e688b6b
#
_entry.id   6d95e1dea06d8b8e787d87ae2e688b6b
#
_cell.length_a   1.000
_cell.length_b   1.000
_cell.length_c   1.000
_cell.angle_alpha   90.00
_cell.angle_beta   90.00
_cell.angle_gamma   90.00
#
_symmetry.space_group_name_H-M   'P 1'
#
loop_
_entity.id
_entity.type
_entity.pdbx_description
1 polymer ?
#
loop_
_entity_poly.entity_id
_entity_poly.type
_entity_poly.pdbx_seq_one_letter_code
_entity_poly.pdbx_strand_id
1 'polypeptide(L)'
;MNELINFIILGMIQGLTEFFPVSSSGHLVLFQDILKINNEGASAEIIAHFGTLFSILLFYKASFFSSKNKNDFFHTNTLKFLTISTIPAVICGLIFDFEQFFNYQFVQYSLLANGFLIIIMSLLKNSFSLKLNFKSALLLGLFQSIAILPGISRSGM
;
A
#
# COMPACT_ATOMS: atom_id res chain seq x y z
N MET A 1 2.64 -26.59 11.17
CA MET A 1 1.65 -26.34 10.11
C MET A 1 2.41 -26.40 8.80
N ASN A 2 1.84 -26.91 7.72
CA ASN A 2 2.57 -27.00 6.46
C ASN A 2 2.87 -25.61 5.93
N GLU A 3 4.08 -25.34 5.48
CA GLU A 3 4.50 -24.02 4.94
C GLU A 3 3.53 -23.48 3.87
N LEU A 4 3.06 -24.38 3.00
CA LEU A 4 2.06 -24.03 1.98
C LEU A 4 0.78 -23.43 2.58
N ILE A 5 0.26 -23.98 3.67
CA ILE A 5 -0.94 -23.47 4.35
C ILE A 5 -0.67 -22.07 4.91
N ASN A 6 0.50 -21.86 5.50
CA ASN A 6 0.90 -20.55 6.03
C ASN A 6 0.94 -19.48 4.93
N PHE A 7 1.52 -19.80 3.77
CA PHE A 7 1.55 -18.86 2.63
C PHE A 7 0.16 -18.61 2.02
N ILE A 8 -0.72 -19.62 2.00
CA ILE A 8 -2.12 -19.42 1.58
C ILE A 8 -2.84 -18.46 2.53
N ILE A 9 -2.65 -18.62 3.85
CA ILE A 9 -3.25 -17.72 4.85
C ILE A 9 -2.73 -16.29 4.65
N LEU A 10 -1.42 -16.10 4.47
CA LEU A 10 -0.84 -14.77 4.19
C LEU A 10 -1.41 -14.15 2.90
N GLY A 11 -1.56 -14.94 1.85
CA GLY A 11 -2.18 -14.48 0.60
C GLY A 11 -3.64 -14.04 0.76
N MET A 12 -4.42 -14.77 1.59
CA MET A 12 -5.80 -14.37 1.91
C MET A 12 -5.83 -13.07 2.71
N ILE A 13 -4.96 -12.92 3.70
CA ILE A 13 -4.84 -11.70 4.50
C ILE A 13 -4.49 -10.52 3.61
N GLN A 14 -3.50 -10.67 2.74
CA GLN A 14 -3.12 -9.66 1.77
C GLN A 14 -4.30 -9.25 0.89
N GLY A 15 -4.97 -10.22 0.28
CA GLY A 15 -6.11 -9.95 -0.61
C GLY A 15 -7.27 -9.22 0.08
N LEU A 16 -7.51 -9.50 1.36
CA LEU A 16 -8.54 -8.83 2.15
C LEU A 16 -8.12 -7.43 2.61
N THR A 17 -6.87 -7.25 3.01
CA THR A 17 -6.42 -6.01 3.65
C THR A 17 -5.86 -4.97 2.67
N GLU A 18 -5.48 -5.36 1.45
CA GLU A 18 -4.87 -4.45 0.47
C GLU A 18 -5.79 -3.31 0.05
N PHE A 19 -7.08 -3.59 -0.06
CA PHE A 19 -8.06 -2.60 -0.52
C PHE A 19 -8.67 -1.75 0.60
N PHE A 20 -8.38 -2.07 1.85
CA PHE A 20 -8.85 -1.32 3.00
C PHE A 20 -7.75 -0.41 3.56
N PRO A 21 -8.09 0.71 4.19
CA PRO A 21 -7.10 1.63 4.78
C PRO A 21 -6.52 1.11 6.11
N VAL A 22 -6.18 -0.19 6.16
CA VAL A 22 -5.77 -0.89 7.40
C VAL A 22 -4.32 -1.35 7.41
N SER A 23 -3.55 -1.03 6.38
CA SER A 23 -2.16 -1.46 6.17
C SER A 23 -1.99 -2.98 6.02
N SER A 24 -2.00 -3.46 4.79
CA SER A 24 -1.77 -4.87 4.45
C SER A 24 -0.39 -5.36 4.91
N SER A 25 0.67 -4.56 4.69
CA SER A 25 2.03 -4.89 5.15
C SER A 25 2.11 -5.09 6.66
N GLY A 26 1.46 -4.22 7.44
CA GLY A 26 1.40 -4.39 8.88
C GLY A 26 0.71 -5.69 9.30
N HIS A 27 -0.40 -6.04 8.65
CA HIS A 27 -1.08 -7.32 8.92
C HIS A 27 -0.23 -8.51 8.53
N LEU A 28 0.45 -8.47 7.38
CA LEU A 28 1.34 -9.55 6.97
C LEU A 28 2.44 -9.80 8.01
N VAL A 29 3.12 -8.76 8.49
CA VAL A 29 4.16 -8.89 9.52
C VAL A 29 3.59 -9.51 10.81
N LEU A 30 2.42 -9.05 11.29
CA LEU A 30 1.77 -9.63 12.47
C LEU A 30 1.44 -11.11 12.29
N PHE A 31 0.88 -11.48 11.15
CA PHE A 31 0.51 -12.88 10.91
C PHE A 31 1.72 -13.76 10.64
N GLN A 32 2.81 -13.25 10.08
CA GLN A 32 4.07 -13.99 9.99
C GLN A 32 4.60 -14.35 11.38
N ASP A 33 4.55 -13.41 12.32
CA ASP A 33 4.97 -13.64 13.70
C ASP A 33 4.07 -14.68 14.39
N ILE A 34 2.74 -14.56 14.27
CA ILE A 34 1.76 -15.51 14.83
C ILE A 34 1.96 -16.92 14.25
N LEU A 35 2.18 -17.04 12.95
CA LEU A 35 2.40 -18.28 12.24
C LEU A 35 3.82 -18.84 12.41
N LYS A 36 4.69 -18.09 13.08
CA LYS A 36 6.12 -18.41 13.27
C LYS A 36 6.83 -18.68 11.95
N ILE A 37 6.56 -17.85 10.95
CA ILE A 37 7.22 -17.90 9.65
C ILE A 37 8.51 -17.10 9.78
N ASN A 38 9.65 -17.78 9.74
CA ASN A 38 10.97 -17.16 9.80
C ASN A 38 11.32 -16.58 8.40
N ASN A 39 10.62 -15.53 7.99
CA ASN A 39 11.01 -14.75 6.82
C ASN A 39 11.72 -13.49 7.30
N GLU A 40 13.01 -13.42 7.04
CA GLU A 40 13.77 -12.20 7.26
C GLU A 40 13.43 -11.18 6.15
N GLY A 41 13.02 -9.97 6.57
CA GLY A 41 12.77 -8.85 5.67
C GLY A 41 11.40 -8.85 4.97
N ALA A 42 11.29 -8.03 3.95
CA ALA A 42 10.05 -7.71 3.23
C ALA A 42 9.72 -8.66 2.07
N SER A 43 10.38 -9.82 1.95
CA SER A 43 10.24 -10.69 0.77
C SER A 43 8.83 -11.27 0.60
N ALA A 44 8.20 -11.73 1.68
CA ALA A 44 6.85 -12.28 1.63
C ALA A 44 5.81 -11.21 1.30
N GLU A 45 5.99 -9.98 1.80
CA GLU A 45 5.17 -8.83 1.49
C GLU A 45 5.25 -8.47 0.01
N ILE A 46 6.46 -8.46 -0.55
CA ILE A 46 6.68 -8.17 -1.98
C ILE A 46 5.95 -9.19 -2.84
N ILE A 47 6.11 -10.48 -2.57
CA ILE A 47 5.43 -11.55 -3.30
C ILE A 47 3.91 -11.44 -3.20
N ALA A 48 3.39 -11.16 -2.00
CA ALA A 48 1.96 -10.99 -1.77
C ALA A 48 1.39 -9.78 -2.54
N HIS A 49 2.12 -8.66 -2.59
CA HIS A 49 1.75 -7.48 -3.38
C HIS A 49 1.78 -7.76 -4.89
N PHE A 50 2.73 -8.56 -5.39
CA PHE A 50 2.70 -9.00 -6.79
C PHE A 50 1.46 -9.83 -7.10
N GLY A 51 1.00 -10.68 -6.18
CA GLY A 51 -0.24 -11.43 -6.32
C GLY A 51 -1.47 -10.53 -6.46
N THR A 52 -1.60 -9.52 -5.61
CA THR A 52 -2.70 -8.54 -5.69
C THR A 52 -2.61 -7.67 -6.94
N LEU A 53 -1.42 -7.23 -7.34
CA LEU A 53 -1.19 -6.51 -8.59
C LEU A 53 -1.66 -7.33 -9.79
N PHE A 54 -1.28 -8.60 -9.86
CA PHE A 54 -1.69 -9.50 -10.93
C PHE A 54 -3.21 -9.69 -10.96
N SER A 55 -3.85 -9.83 -9.80
CA SER A 55 -5.30 -9.93 -9.68
C SER A 55 -6.01 -8.67 -10.21
N ILE A 56 -5.50 -7.48 -9.88
CA ILE A 56 -6.03 -6.20 -10.40
C ILE A 56 -5.90 -6.13 -11.92
N LEU A 57 -4.74 -6.48 -12.46
CA LEU A 57 -4.51 -6.46 -13.91
C LEU A 57 -5.44 -7.43 -14.65
N LEU A 58 -5.68 -8.62 -14.09
CA LEU A 58 -6.62 -9.59 -14.66
C LEU A 58 -8.06 -9.08 -14.61
N PHE A 59 -8.48 -8.54 -13.48
CA PHE A 59 -9.85 -8.07 -13.28
C PHE A 59 -10.17 -6.88 -14.19
N TYR A 60 -9.26 -5.91 -14.28
CA TYR A 60 -9.46 -4.70 -15.06
C TYR A 60 -8.95 -4.80 -16.50
N LYS A 61 -8.47 -5.96 -16.96
CA LYS A 61 -7.94 -6.11 -18.33
C LYS A 61 -8.88 -5.59 -19.41
N ALA A 62 -10.18 -5.85 -19.29
CA ALA A 62 -11.18 -5.37 -20.25
C ALA A 62 -11.28 -3.84 -20.27
N SER A 63 -11.17 -3.20 -19.12
CA SER A 63 -11.18 -1.73 -19.01
C SER A 63 -9.91 -1.10 -19.55
N PHE A 64 -8.75 -1.74 -19.36
CA PHE A 64 -7.47 -1.28 -19.89
C PHE A 64 -7.40 -1.39 -21.42
N PHE A 65 -7.96 -2.46 -21.99
CA PHE A 65 -7.92 -2.73 -23.44
C PHE A 65 -9.16 -2.25 -24.18
N SER A 66 -10.23 -1.85 -23.48
CA SER A 66 -11.45 -1.35 -24.12
C SER A 66 -11.23 0.05 -24.71
N SER A 67 -11.32 0.13 -26.04
CA SER A 67 -11.11 1.37 -26.80
C SER A 67 -12.19 2.46 -26.55
N LYS A 68 -13.28 2.15 -25.86
CA LYS A 68 -14.43 3.06 -25.71
C LYS A 68 -14.24 4.13 -24.64
N ASN A 69 -13.35 3.91 -23.66
CA ASN A 69 -13.08 4.87 -22.58
C ASN A 69 -11.60 5.27 -22.51
N LYS A 70 -11.00 5.59 -23.67
CA LYS A 70 -9.60 6.06 -23.74
C LYS A 70 -9.34 7.37 -22.97
N ASN A 71 -10.38 8.02 -22.44
CA ASN A 71 -10.24 9.41 -21.99
C ASN A 71 -9.88 9.59 -20.50
N ASP A 72 -10.04 8.59 -19.62
CA ASP A 72 -9.91 8.87 -18.19
C ASP A 72 -8.64 8.29 -17.52
N PHE A 73 -8.23 7.07 -17.84
CA PHE A 73 -7.11 6.43 -17.13
C PHE A 73 -5.74 6.73 -17.77
N PHE A 74 -5.68 6.77 -19.12
CA PHE A 74 -4.47 7.05 -19.89
C PHE A 74 -4.36 8.51 -20.33
N HIS A 75 -5.11 9.41 -19.71
CA HIS A 75 -4.92 10.83 -19.98
C HIS A 75 -3.48 11.23 -19.62
N THR A 76 -2.77 11.83 -20.56
CA THR A 76 -1.35 12.20 -20.41
C THR A 76 -1.07 12.96 -19.12
N ASN A 77 -2.03 13.76 -18.64
CA ASN A 77 -1.91 14.50 -17.39
C ASN A 77 -2.02 13.59 -16.16
N THR A 78 -2.91 12.58 -16.17
CA THR A 78 -3.04 11.63 -15.06
C THR A 78 -1.77 10.81 -14.89
N LEU A 79 -1.21 10.31 -15.99
CA LEU A 79 0.06 9.57 -15.96
C LEU A 79 1.22 10.45 -15.46
N LYS A 80 1.30 11.71 -15.89
CA LYS A 80 2.31 12.65 -15.39
C LYS A 80 2.21 12.87 -13.89
N PHE A 81 1.02 13.05 -13.35
CA PHE A 81 0.84 13.26 -11.91
C PHE A 81 1.10 11.97 -11.11
N LEU A 82 0.76 10.81 -11.64
CA LEU A 82 1.11 9.52 -11.04
C LEU A 82 2.63 9.33 -10.97
N THR A 83 3.36 9.61 -12.05
CA THR A 83 4.83 9.50 -12.04
C THR A 83 5.45 10.49 -11.05
N ILE A 84 4.98 11.76 -11.03
CA ILE A 84 5.47 12.76 -10.09
C ILE A 84 5.22 12.33 -8.64
N SER A 85 4.05 11.79 -8.33
CA SER A 85 3.73 11.33 -6.97
C SER A 85 4.49 10.06 -6.56
N THR A 86 4.97 9.26 -7.51
CA THR A 86 5.72 8.04 -7.21
C THR A 86 7.21 8.33 -6.93
N ILE A 87 7.78 9.37 -7.55
CA ILE A 87 9.21 9.69 -7.44
C ILE A 87 9.70 9.82 -5.99
N PRO A 88 9.06 10.57 -5.07
CA PRO A 88 9.53 10.70 -3.69
C PRO A 88 9.59 9.35 -2.97
N ALA A 89 8.57 8.49 -3.18
CA ALA A 89 8.55 7.16 -2.57
C ALA A 89 9.67 6.26 -3.11
N VAL A 90 9.95 6.30 -4.41
CA VAL A 90 11.06 5.56 -5.01
C VAL A 90 12.40 6.05 -4.45
N ILE A 91 12.61 7.35 -4.38
CA ILE A 91 13.84 7.94 -3.83
C ILE A 91 14.03 7.50 -2.37
N CYS A 92 13.00 7.62 -1.55
CA CYS A 92 13.05 7.17 -0.16
C CYS A 92 13.34 5.67 -0.05
N GLY A 93 12.66 4.83 -0.84
CA GLY A 93 12.86 3.38 -0.84
C GLY A 93 14.27 2.94 -1.27
N LEU A 94 14.97 3.74 -2.10
CA LEU A 94 16.34 3.45 -2.53
C LEU A 94 17.39 3.96 -1.53
N ILE A 95 17.11 5.02 -0.79
CA ILE A 95 18.08 5.66 0.13
C ILE A 95 18.01 5.04 1.53
N PHE A 96 16.80 4.73 2.01
CA PHE A 96 16.60 4.25 3.36
C PHE A 96 16.41 2.74 3.39
N ASP A 97 17.06 2.09 4.34
CA ASP A 97 16.82 0.69 4.66
C ASP A 97 15.58 0.58 5.55
N PHE A 98 14.49 0.15 4.95
CA PHE A 98 13.21 -0.03 5.65
C PHE A 98 13.06 -1.42 6.26
N GLU A 99 13.91 -2.39 5.93
CA GLU A 99 13.78 -3.78 6.40
C GLU A 99 13.81 -3.88 7.93
N GLN A 100 14.59 -3.04 8.60
CA GLN A 100 14.66 -2.97 10.06
C GLN A 100 13.30 -2.65 10.73
N PHE A 101 12.36 -2.05 10.02
CA PHE A 101 11.03 -1.73 10.54
C PHE A 101 10.02 -2.85 10.34
N PHE A 102 10.36 -3.90 9.56
CA PHE A 102 9.51 -5.07 9.36
C PHE A 102 9.62 -6.04 10.54
N ASN A 103 9.27 -5.55 11.73
CA ASN A 103 9.27 -6.33 12.96
C ASN A 103 7.96 -6.11 13.73
N TYR A 104 7.61 -7.10 14.53
CA TYR A 104 6.38 -7.11 15.32
C TYR A 104 6.24 -5.87 16.23
N GLN A 105 7.34 -5.49 16.93
CA GLN A 105 7.29 -4.39 17.89
C GLN A 105 6.99 -3.04 17.23
N PHE A 106 7.62 -2.74 16.09
CA PHE A 106 7.35 -1.50 15.35
C PHE A 106 5.95 -1.50 14.76
N VAL A 107 5.54 -2.62 14.12
CA VAL A 107 4.28 -2.73 13.39
C VAL A 107 3.06 -2.56 14.30
N GLN A 108 3.06 -3.11 15.51
CA GLN A 108 1.93 -2.94 16.43
C GLN A 108 1.68 -1.46 16.77
N TYR A 109 2.72 -0.67 17.01
CA TYR A 109 2.55 0.76 17.28
C TYR A 109 2.15 1.55 16.05
N SER A 110 2.71 1.22 14.88
CA SER A 110 2.35 1.91 13.64
C SER A 110 0.91 1.61 13.20
N LEU A 111 0.41 0.39 13.42
CA LEU A 111 -0.99 0.05 13.20
C LEU A 111 -1.93 0.80 14.14
N LEU A 112 -1.58 0.93 15.42
CA LEU A 112 -2.35 1.73 16.37
C LEU A 112 -2.39 3.19 15.95
N ALA A 113 -1.24 3.77 15.58
CA ALA A 113 -1.16 5.14 15.09
C ALA A 113 -2.00 5.34 13.82
N ASN A 114 -1.94 4.40 12.88
CA ASN A 114 -2.76 4.43 11.66
C ASN A 114 -4.26 4.37 11.98
N GLY A 115 -4.68 3.50 12.90
CA GLY A 115 -6.06 3.42 13.37
C GLY A 115 -6.55 4.73 13.98
N PHE A 116 -5.74 5.37 14.83
CA PHE A 116 -6.04 6.69 15.38
C PHE A 116 -6.17 7.76 14.28
N LEU A 117 -5.27 7.78 13.30
CA LEU A 117 -5.35 8.71 12.17
C LEU A 117 -6.66 8.54 11.39
N ILE A 118 -7.06 7.30 11.09
CA ILE A 118 -8.31 7.02 10.38
C ILE A 118 -9.52 7.53 11.18
N ILE A 119 -9.56 7.29 12.50
CA ILE A 119 -10.64 7.77 13.36
C ILE A 119 -10.70 9.31 13.34
N ILE A 120 -9.56 9.99 13.53
CA ILE A 120 -9.49 11.46 13.48
C ILE A 120 -10.00 11.96 12.13
N MET A 121 -9.52 11.40 11.02
CA MET A 121 -9.94 11.81 9.68
C MET A 121 -11.43 11.56 9.43
N SER A 122 -12.01 10.49 9.97
CA SER A 122 -13.44 10.21 9.87
C SER A 122 -14.31 11.21 10.63
N LEU A 123 -13.77 11.82 11.69
CA LEU A 123 -14.45 12.86 12.46
C LEU A 123 -14.36 14.24 11.81
N LEU A 124 -13.36 14.45 10.96
CA LEU A 124 -13.18 15.69 10.21
C LEU A 124 -14.11 15.66 8.98
N LYS A 125 -15.31 16.23 9.11
CA LYS A 125 -16.33 16.29 8.04
C LYS A 125 -15.99 17.15 6.83
N ASN A 126 -14.81 17.71 6.75
CA ASN A 126 -14.42 18.60 5.65
C ASN A 126 -13.94 17.79 4.43
N SER A 127 -14.73 17.79 3.37
CA SER A 127 -14.30 17.30 2.08
C SER A 127 -13.27 18.25 1.47
N PHE A 128 -12.00 17.99 1.67
CA PHE A 128 -10.94 18.70 0.96
C PHE A 128 -10.92 18.22 -0.49
N SER A 129 -11.42 19.05 -1.40
CA SER A 129 -11.24 18.81 -2.83
C SER A 129 -9.89 19.35 -3.27
N LEU A 130 -8.88 18.49 -3.33
CA LEU A 130 -7.59 18.84 -3.89
C LEU A 130 -7.68 18.81 -5.42
N LYS A 131 -7.46 19.95 -6.06
CA LYS A 131 -7.28 19.98 -7.52
C LYS A 131 -5.98 19.26 -7.88
N LEU A 132 -6.04 18.35 -8.84
CA LEU A 132 -4.87 17.68 -9.40
C LEU A 132 -3.95 18.71 -10.08
N ASN A 133 -2.82 19.00 -9.43
CA ASN A 133 -1.77 19.86 -9.94
C ASN A 133 -0.40 19.34 -9.47
N PHE A 134 0.69 19.93 -9.96
CA PHE A 134 2.04 19.53 -9.61
C PHE A 134 2.29 19.51 -8.09
N LYS A 135 1.82 20.55 -7.38
CA LYS A 135 2.02 20.65 -5.92
C LYS A 135 1.28 19.56 -5.16
N SER A 136 0.02 19.27 -5.52
CA SER A 136 -0.75 18.23 -4.89
C SER A 136 -0.19 16.83 -5.20
N ALA A 137 0.31 16.60 -6.42
CA ALA A 137 0.96 15.33 -6.78
C ALA A 137 2.26 15.12 -5.97
N LEU A 138 3.08 16.17 -5.81
CA LEU A 138 4.29 16.08 -5.01
C LEU A 138 3.98 15.86 -3.52
N LEU A 139 2.99 16.56 -2.99
CA LEU A 139 2.53 16.37 -1.60
C LEU A 139 2.06 14.93 -1.35
N LEU A 140 1.25 14.39 -2.24
CA LEU A 140 0.83 12.98 -2.19
C LEU A 140 2.04 12.04 -2.22
N GLY A 141 3.04 12.33 -3.05
CA GLY A 141 4.27 11.55 -3.11
C GLY A 141 5.06 11.55 -1.81
N LEU A 142 5.13 12.69 -1.12
CA LEU A 142 5.77 12.78 0.20
C LEU A 142 5.02 11.94 1.26
N PHE A 143 3.70 12.00 1.29
CA PHE A 143 2.92 11.12 2.17
C PHE A 143 3.10 9.64 1.83
N GLN A 144 3.12 9.28 0.54
CA GLN A 144 3.40 7.92 0.12
C GLN A 144 4.79 7.41 0.55
N SER A 145 5.77 8.31 0.64
CA SER A 145 7.11 7.95 1.14
C SER A 145 7.09 7.53 2.61
N ILE A 146 6.27 8.17 3.43
CA ILE A 146 6.06 7.78 4.83
C ILE A 146 5.33 6.44 4.91
N ALA A 147 4.40 6.21 4.00
CA ALA A 147 3.62 4.97 3.95
C ALA A 147 4.37 3.74 3.40
N ILE A 148 5.69 3.84 3.18
CA ILE A 148 6.57 2.67 2.98
C ILE A 148 6.73 1.91 4.29
N LEU A 149 6.67 2.60 5.44
CA LEU A 149 6.75 1.97 6.75
C LEU A 149 5.60 0.98 6.97
N PRO A 150 5.91 -0.25 7.43
CA PRO A 150 4.87 -1.24 7.68
C PRO A 150 3.95 -0.79 8.82
N GLY A 151 2.65 -1.00 8.66
CA GLY A 151 1.64 -0.53 9.63
C GLY A 151 1.02 0.82 9.27
N ILE A 152 1.63 1.61 8.38
CA ILE A 152 1.04 2.85 7.86
C ILE A 152 0.35 2.53 6.53
N SER A 153 -0.93 2.89 6.42
CA SER A 153 -1.73 2.57 5.24
C SER A 153 -1.60 3.64 4.15
N ARG A 154 -1.18 3.25 2.94
CA ARG A 154 -1.20 4.12 1.76
C ARG A 154 -2.62 4.52 1.35
N SER A 155 -3.56 3.60 1.43
CA SER A 155 -4.96 3.83 1.06
C SER A 155 -5.71 4.68 2.10
N GLY A 156 -5.18 4.82 3.31
CA GLY A 156 -5.74 5.65 4.39
C GLY A 156 -5.22 7.10 4.41
N MET A 157 -4.22 7.42 3.57
CA MET A 157 -3.66 8.75 3.42
C MET A 157 -4.22 9.44 2.16
#